data_19d9d915f5a1b1bbf8252683f6506ada
#
_entry.id   19d9d915f5a1b1bbf8252683f6506ada
#
_cell.length_a   1.000
_cell.length_b   1.000
_cell.length_c   1.000
_cell.angle_alpha   90.00
_cell.angle_beta   90.00
_cell.angle_gamma   90.00
#
_symmetry.space_group_name_H-M   'P 1'
#
loop_
_entity.id
_entity.type
_entity.pdbx_description
1 polymer ?
#
loop_
_entity_poly.entity_id
_entity_poly.type
_entity_poly.pdbx_seq_one_letter_code
_entity_poly.pdbx_strand_id
1 'polypeptide(L)'
;MIFGHIAQPDPCRLPSAIEQALDFLRNTDFRTLEPGVVEIDGKNIFVQIIDMTTRDAAENRPEVHRRYLDIQFLAWGEEKIGVAIDTGNNQISESLLEQRDIIFYHDSEHESFIEMIPGSYALFFPQDVHRPGCNKSIATPIRKIVVKVAIDVL
;
A
#
# COMPACT_ATOMS: atom_id res chain seq x y z
N MET A 1 -0.03 10.81 3.65
CA MET A 1 -0.62 9.49 3.98
C MET A 1 -1.99 9.67 4.61
N ILE A 2 -2.96 8.79 4.30
CA ILE A 2 -4.25 8.67 5.00
C ILE A 2 -4.35 7.24 5.54
N PHE A 3 -4.76 7.08 6.80
CA PHE A 3 -4.93 5.78 7.44
C PHE A 3 -6.35 5.66 7.98
N GLY A 4 -7.05 4.58 7.65
CA GLY A 4 -8.45 4.40 8.00
C GLY A 4 -8.88 2.94 8.02
N HIS A 5 -10.18 2.74 8.23
CA HIS A 5 -10.80 1.42 8.24
C HIS A 5 -12.05 1.42 7.35
N ILE A 6 -12.16 0.43 6.48
CA ILE A 6 -13.18 0.37 5.42
C ILE A 6 -14.64 0.40 5.94
N ALA A 7 -14.86 -0.05 7.19
CA ALA A 7 -16.17 -0.03 7.83
C ALA A 7 -16.57 1.37 8.36
N GLN A 8 -15.67 2.35 8.32
CA GLN A 8 -15.95 3.71 8.75
C GLN A 8 -16.13 4.62 7.53
N PRO A 9 -16.99 5.63 7.59
CA PRO A 9 -17.10 6.62 6.54
C PRO A 9 -15.80 7.44 6.45
N ASP A 10 -15.46 7.88 5.25
CA ASP A 10 -14.32 8.76 5.08
C ASP A 10 -14.57 10.11 5.78
N PRO A 11 -13.57 10.65 6.48
CA PRO A 11 -13.74 11.88 7.28
C PRO A 11 -13.89 13.14 6.43
N CYS A 12 -13.60 13.07 5.14
CA CYS A 12 -13.68 14.17 4.18
C CYS A 12 -13.95 13.63 2.78
N ARG A 13 -14.31 14.54 1.88
CA ARG A 13 -14.45 14.21 0.46
C ARG A 13 -13.06 14.01 -0.15
N LEU A 14 -12.87 12.86 -0.79
CA LEU A 14 -11.65 12.50 -1.50
C LEU A 14 -11.81 12.72 -3.02
N PRO A 15 -10.72 12.79 -3.80
CA PRO A 15 -10.78 12.71 -5.25
C PRO A 15 -11.56 11.49 -5.73
N SER A 16 -12.33 11.63 -6.80
CA SER A 16 -13.24 10.58 -7.30
C SER A 16 -12.55 9.26 -7.60
N ALA A 17 -11.30 9.29 -8.08
CA ALA A 17 -10.53 8.09 -8.35
C ALA A 17 -10.18 7.32 -7.06
N ILE A 18 -9.91 8.04 -5.96
CA ILE A 18 -9.68 7.42 -4.64
C ILE A 18 -11.00 6.88 -4.07
N GLU A 19 -12.11 7.63 -4.18
CA GLU A 19 -13.43 7.15 -3.76
C GLU A 19 -13.81 5.86 -4.51
N GLN A 20 -13.60 5.81 -5.84
CA GLN A 20 -13.84 4.61 -6.64
C GLN A 20 -13.00 3.40 -6.16
N ALA A 21 -11.74 3.62 -5.84
CA ALA A 21 -10.86 2.58 -5.31
C ALA A 21 -11.34 2.07 -3.94
N LEU A 22 -11.72 2.98 -3.03
CA LEU A 22 -12.25 2.61 -1.71
C LEU A 22 -13.61 1.91 -1.81
N ASP A 23 -14.46 2.30 -2.73
CA ASP A 23 -15.75 1.64 -2.99
C ASP A 23 -15.55 0.22 -3.53
N PHE A 24 -14.56 0.01 -4.39
CA PHE A 24 -14.18 -1.34 -4.81
C PHE A 24 -13.76 -2.19 -3.61
N LEU A 25 -12.93 -1.65 -2.71
CA LEU A 25 -12.51 -2.35 -1.49
C LEU A 25 -13.68 -2.68 -0.56
N ARG A 26 -14.67 -1.77 -0.43
CA ARG A 26 -15.87 -1.98 0.40
C ARG A 26 -16.80 -3.07 -0.13
N ASN A 27 -16.91 -3.17 -1.44
CA ASN A 27 -17.92 -4.01 -2.09
C ASN A 27 -17.38 -5.35 -2.60
N THR A 28 -16.10 -5.66 -2.37
CA THR A 28 -15.46 -6.87 -2.89
C THR A 28 -15.19 -7.88 -1.77
N ASP A 29 -15.63 -9.12 -1.97
CA ASP A 29 -15.26 -10.25 -1.10
C ASP A 29 -13.94 -10.87 -1.59
N PHE A 30 -12.84 -10.42 -0.99
CA PHE A 30 -11.49 -10.88 -1.35
C PHE A 30 -11.19 -12.34 -0.99
N ARG A 31 -12.07 -13.03 -0.26
CA ARG A 31 -11.91 -14.47 0.05
C ARG A 31 -12.15 -15.35 -1.18
N THR A 32 -12.90 -14.85 -2.15
CA THR A 32 -13.32 -15.61 -3.34
C THR A 32 -12.45 -15.35 -4.58
N LEU A 33 -11.56 -14.35 -4.51
CA LEU A 33 -10.73 -13.97 -5.65
C LEU A 33 -9.37 -14.65 -5.59
N GLU A 34 -8.87 -15.06 -6.75
CA GLU A 34 -7.51 -15.56 -6.89
C GLU A 34 -6.49 -14.40 -6.84
N PRO A 35 -5.27 -14.65 -6.31
CA PRO A 35 -4.18 -13.69 -6.42
C PRO A 35 -3.90 -13.30 -7.87
N GLY A 36 -3.62 -12.02 -8.10
CA GLY A 36 -3.37 -11.51 -9.44
C GLY A 36 -3.70 -10.03 -9.58
N VAL A 37 -3.91 -9.58 -10.81
CA VAL A 37 -4.22 -8.19 -11.14
C VAL A 37 -5.64 -8.07 -11.67
N VAL A 38 -6.39 -7.10 -11.16
CA VAL A 38 -7.75 -6.74 -11.60
C VAL A 38 -7.75 -5.27 -12.00
N GLU A 39 -8.26 -4.96 -13.19
CA GLU A 39 -8.41 -3.58 -13.65
C GLU A 39 -9.76 -3.03 -13.21
N ILE A 40 -9.77 -1.82 -12.63
CA ILE A 40 -10.99 -1.04 -12.33
C ILE A 40 -11.20 -0.02 -13.45
N ASP A 41 -10.15 0.71 -13.82
CA ASP A 41 -10.12 1.68 -14.93
C ASP A 41 -8.78 1.54 -15.69
N GLY A 42 -8.61 0.43 -16.37
CA GLY A 42 -7.41 0.14 -17.16
C GLY A 42 -6.12 0.37 -16.37
N LYS A 43 -5.25 1.25 -16.90
CA LYS A 43 -4.00 1.64 -16.23
C LYS A 43 -4.17 2.78 -15.23
N ASN A 44 -5.31 3.45 -15.21
CA ASN A 44 -5.56 4.55 -14.28
C ASN A 44 -5.79 4.03 -12.86
N ILE A 45 -6.57 2.95 -12.73
CA ILE A 45 -6.86 2.31 -11.44
C ILE A 45 -6.83 0.80 -11.63
N PHE A 46 -5.91 0.14 -10.97
CA PHE A 46 -5.82 -1.32 -10.97
C PHE A 46 -5.46 -1.87 -9.59
N VAL A 47 -5.76 -3.13 -9.37
CA VAL A 47 -5.69 -3.81 -8.09
C VAL A 47 -4.75 -4.99 -8.18
N GLN A 48 -3.88 -5.14 -7.20
CA GLN A 48 -3.05 -6.32 -7.01
C GLN A 48 -3.56 -7.08 -5.78
N ILE A 49 -3.97 -8.33 -5.96
CA ILE A 49 -4.38 -9.24 -4.88
C ILE A 49 -3.18 -10.12 -4.56
N ILE A 50 -2.66 -10.03 -3.34
CA ILE A 50 -1.39 -10.61 -2.94
C ILE A 50 -1.57 -11.48 -1.70
N ASP A 51 -1.22 -12.77 -1.83
CA ASP A 51 -1.01 -13.68 -0.70
C ASP A 51 0.48 -13.74 -0.40
N MET A 52 0.86 -13.45 0.83
CA MET A 52 2.27 -13.49 1.26
C MET A 52 2.38 -13.82 2.74
N THR A 53 3.60 -14.09 3.18
CA THR A 53 3.95 -14.18 4.60
C THR A 53 4.75 -12.94 4.99
N THR A 54 4.37 -12.29 6.09
CA THR A 54 5.11 -11.15 6.63
C THR A 54 6.50 -11.55 7.10
N ARG A 55 7.44 -10.61 7.12
CA ARG A 55 8.85 -10.81 7.51
C ARG A 55 9.30 -9.73 8.48
N ASP A 56 10.47 -9.91 9.07
CA ASP A 56 11.09 -8.84 9.85
C ASP A 56 11.28 -7.57 9.03
N ALA A 57 11.11 -6.41 9.67
CA ALA A 57 11.30 -5.13 9.01
C ALA A 57 12.70 -4.99 8.38
N ALA A 58 13.73 -5.59 9.01
CA ALA A 58 15.09 -5.60 8.48
C ALA A 58 15.24 -6.40 7.15
N GLU A 59 14.31 -7.29 6.84
CA GLU A 59 14.28 -8.07 5.60
C GLU A 59 13.47 -7.41 4.50
N ASN A 60 12.72 -6.36 4.82
CA ASN A 60 11.92 -5.59 3.87
C ASN A 60 12.58 -4.24 3.60
N ARG A 61 12.53 -3.80 2.36
CA ARG A 61 13.05 -2.49 1.95
C ARG A 61 11.96 -1.43 1.98
N PRO A 62 12.25 -0.22 2.47
CA PRO A 62 11.36 0.92 2.25
C PRO A 62 11.29 1.25 0.77
N GLU A 63 10.13 1.68 0.32
CA GLU A 63 9.88 1.97 -1.09
C GLU A 63 9.05 3.24 -1.28
N VAL A 64 9.17 3.84 -2.47
CA VAL A 64 8.33 4.94 -2.95
C VAL A 64 7.99 4.74 -4.42
N HIS A 65 6.91 5.40 -4.84
CA HIS A 65 6.45 5.46 -6.23
C HIS A 65 6.48 6.90 -6.74
N ARG A 66 6.23 7.13 -8.04
CA ARG A 66 6.16 8.49 -8.60
C ARG A 66 4.91 8.72 -9.46
N ARG A 67 4.43 7.68 -10.16
CA ARG A 67 3.28 7.77 -11.09
C ARG A 67 1.97 7.37 -10.43
N TYR A 68 2.03 6.54 -9.39
CA TYR A 68 0.85 6.02 -8.70
C TYR A 68 0.92 6.35 -7.21
N LEU A 69 -0.24 6.60 -6.62
CA LEU A 69 -0.43 6.41 -5.18
C LEU A 69 -0.83 4.95 -4.92
N ASP A 70 -0.50 4.46 -3.75
CA ASP A 70 -0.89 3.13 -3.28
C ASP A 70 -1.98 3.22 -2.23
N ILE A 71 -3.05 2.43 -2.38
CA ILE A 71 -3.96 2.15 -1.28
C ILE A 71 -3.71 0.70 -0.87
N GLN A 72 -3.02 0.51 0.24
CA GLN A 72 -2.74 -0.82 0.80
C GLN A 72 -3.83 -1.19 1.80
N PHE A 73 -4.53 -2.27 1.53
CA PHE A 73 -5.66 -2.77 2.32
C PHE A 73 -5.35 -4.18 2.83
N LEU A 74 -5.61 -4.44 4.10
CA LEU A 74 -5.46 -5.76 4.68
C LEU A 74 -6.80 -6.50 4.70
N ALA A 75 -6.92 -7.55 3.88
CA ALA A 75 -8.14 -8.36 3.83
C ALA A 75 -8.20 -9.36 4.99
N TRP A 76 -7.07 -9.98 5.35
CA TRP A 76 -6.93 -10.83 6.55
C TRP A 76 -5.47 -10.98 6.96
N GLY A 77 -5.27 -11.39 8.24
CA GLY A 77 -3.95 -11.54 8.86
C GLY A 77 -3.56 -10.32 9.69
N GLU A 78 -2.27 -10.15 9.92
CA GLU A 78 -1.66 -9.05 10.68
C GLU A 78 -0.41 -8.53 9.97
N GLU A 79 -0.30 -7.24 9.80
CA GLU A 79 0.84 -6.58 9.17
C GLU A 79 1.19 -5.30 9.91
N LYS A 80 2.48 -4.94 9.97
CA LYS A 80 2.93 -3.57 10.19
C LYS A 80 3.47 -2.98 8.90
N ILE A 81 3.23 -1.71 8.69
CA ILE A 81 3.83 -0.96 7.59
C ILE A 81 4.67 0.16 8.19
N GLY A 82 5.96 0.17 7.89
CA GLY A 82 6.83 1.30 8.20
C GLY A 82 6.45 2.50 7.33
N VAL A 83 6.44 3.70 7.90
CA VAL A 83 6.03 4.93 7.21
C VAL A 83 6.97 6.09 7.55
N ALA A 84 7.37 6.85 6.55
CA ALA A 84 8.17 8.06 6.71
C ALA A 84 7.89 9.05 5.56
N ILE A 85 8.32 10.30 5.73
CA ILE A 85 8.31 11.29 4.66
C ILE A 85 9.59 11.14 3.84
N ASP A 86 9.48 11.15 2.50
CA ASP A 86 10.64 11.18 1.62
C ASP A 86 11.30 12.58 1.67
N THR A 87 12.37 12.70 2.43
CA THR A 87 13.15 13.94 2.55
C THR A 87 14.14 14.13 1.41
N GLY A 88 14.31 13.12 0.53
CA GLY A 88 15.33 13.07 -0.50
C GLY A 88 16.73 12.68 0.01
N ASN A 89 16.89 12.39 1.30
CA ASN A 89 18.17 12.02 1.92
C ASN A 89 18.37 10.50 2.02
N ASN A 90 17.29 9.70 1.82
CA ASN A 90 17.37 8.25 1.92
C ASN A 90 18.28 7.68 0.83
N GLN A 91 19.19 6.80 1.21
CA GLN A 91 20.10 6.15 0.27
C GLN A 91 19.35 5.11 -0.58
N ILE A 92 19.35 5.33 -1.91
CA ILE A 92 18.72 4.40 -2.86
C ILE A 92 19.52 3.09 -2.89
N SER A 93 18.82 1.97 -2.68
CA SER A 93 19.36 0.63 -2.88
C SER A 93 19.16 0.12 -4.31
N GLU A 94 18.00 0.46 -4.90
CA GLU A 94 17.64 0.07 -6.27
C GLU A 94 16.58 1.02 -6.83
N SER A 95 16.71 1.39 -8.11
CA SER A 95 15.69 2.20 -8.80
C SER A 95 15.16 1.45 -10.03
N LEU A 96 13.86 1.18 -10.03
CA LEU A 96 13.10 0.54 -11.09
C LEU A 96 11.96 1.44 -11.57
N LEU A 97 12.18 2.78 -11.55
CA LEU A 97 11.14 3.76 -11.86
C LEU A 97 10.52 3.56 -13.24
N GLU A 98 11.34 3.33 -14.26
CA GLU A 98 10.86 3.20 -15.64
C GLU A 98 10.03 1.93 -15.85
N GLN A 99 10.49 0.81 -15.27
CA GLN A 99 9.91 -0.51 -15.50
C GLN A 99 8.71 -0.79 -14.59
N ARG A 100 8.80 -0.36 -13.31
CA ARG A 100 7.86 -0.77 -12.25
C ARG A 100 7.33 0.37 -11.40
N ASP A 101 7.74 1.61 -11.67
CA ASP A 101 7.39 2.79 -10.86
C ASP A 101 7.76 2.64 -9.38
N ILE A 102 8.97 2.14 -9.07
CA ILE A 102 9.40 1.90 -7.71
C ILE A 102 10.86 2.27 -7.50
N ILE A 103 11.14 2.91 -6.35
CA ILE A 103 12.48 3.09 -5.81
C ILE A 103 12.53 2.40 -4.46
N PHE A 104 13.53 1.56 -4.24
CA PHE A 104 13.84 0.98 -2.94
C PHE A 104 14.97 1.74 -2.27
N TYR A 105 14.83 1.96 -0.96
CA TYR A 105 15.89 2.51 -0.12
C TYR A 105 16.57 1.39 0.69
N HIS A 106 17.81 1.64 1.14
CA HIS A 106 18.48 0.73 2.09
C HIS A 106 17.78 0.79 3.44
N ASP A 107 17.44 2.00 3.89
CA ASP A 107 16.70 2.27 5.11
C ASP A 107 15.95 3.60 4.98
N SER A 108 15.15 3.95 5.97
CA SER A 108 14.37 5.17 6.00
C SER A 108 14.56 5.92 7.31
N GLU A 109 14.93 7.21 7.22
CA GLU A 109 15.04 8.08 8.39
C GLU A 109 13.67 8.37 8.99
N HIS A 110 13.62 8.49 10.33
CA HIS A 110 12.39 8.86 11.07
C HIS A 110 11.19 7.95 10.81
N GLU A 111 11.44 6.66 10.53
CA GLU A 111 10.39 5.68 10.27
C GLU A 111 9.55 5.42 11.54
N SER A 112 8.25 5.43 11.36
CA SER A 112 7.27 4.97 12.35
C SER A 112 6.51 3.77 11.79
N PHE A 113 5.84 2.99 12.63
CA PHE A 113 5.06 1.84 12.16
C PHE A 113 3.58 2.04 12.47
N ILE A 114 2.74 1.77 11.46
CA ILE A 114 1.29 1.61 11.63
C ILE A 114 0.95 0.12 11.68
N GLU A 115 0.01 -0.24 12.55
CA GLU A 115 -0.50 -1.60 12.65
C GLU A 115 -1.75 -1.73 11.79
N MET A 116 -1.70 -2.66 10.84
CA MET A 116 -2.84 -3.01 9.99
C MET A 116 -3.61 -4.16 10.62
N ILE A 117 -4.92 -3.99 10.75
CA ILE A 117 -5.86 -5.05 11.11
C ILE A 117 -6.77 -5.33 9.90
N PRO A 118 -7.45 -6.50 9.81
CA PRO A 118 -8.38 -6.77 8.71
C PRO A 118 -9.41 -5.65 8.54
N GLY A 119 -9.50 -5.11 7.32
CA GLY A 119 -10.34 -3.96 7.00
C GLY A 119 -9.64 -2.59 7.08
N SER A 120 -8.41 -2.51 7.62
CA SER A 120 -7.62 -1.28 7.56
C SER A 120 -7.14 -0.99 6.16
N TYR A 121 -7.07 0.28 5.80
CA TYR A 121 -6.36 0.75 4.61
C TYR A 121 -5.38 1.87 4.96
N ALA A 122 -4.27 1.93 4.23
CA ALA A 122 -3.31 3.02 4.26
C ALA A 122 -3.07 3.52 2.83
N LEU A 123 -3.27 4.82 2.61
CA LEU A 123 -3.09 5.49 1.33
C LEU A 123 -1.76 6.25 1.37
N PHE A 124 -0.85 5.93 0.44
CA PHE A 124 0.48 6.50 0.33
C PHE A 124 0.59 7.32 -0.95
N PHE A 125 0.90 8.61 -0.80
CA PHE A 125 1.26 9.48 -1.93
C PHE A 125 2.73 9.27 -2.33
N PRO A 126 3.18 9.77 -3.50
CA PRO A 126 4.56 9.60 -3.96
C PRO A 126 5.66 10.07 -2.99
N GLN A 127 5.36 11.00 -2.07
CA GLN A 127 6.29 11.45 -1.04
C GLN A 127 6.24 10.62 0.25
N ASP A 128 5.36 9.64 0.35
CA ASP A 128 5.22 8.79 1.51
C ASP A 128 6.08 7.53 1.33
N VAL A 129 7.23 7.47 2.00
CA VAL A 129 8.03 6.25 2.07
C VAL A 129 7.26 5.23 2.88
N HIS A 130 7.16 4.01 2.36
CA HIS A 130 6.52 2.92 3.09
C HIS A 130 7.31 1.63 2.97
N ARG A 131 7.29 0.81 4.04
CA ARG A 131 7.94 -0.49 4.15
C ARG A 131 6.87 -1.53 4.47
N PRO A 132 6.25 -2.13 3.44
CA PRO A 132 5.16 -3.07 3.63
C PRO A 132 5.65 -4.48 3.98
N GLY A 133 4.72 -5.34 4.40
CA GLY A 133 4.97 -6.76 4.64
C GLY A 133 5.73 -7.06 5.93
N CYS A 134 5.80 -6.13 6.88
CA CYS A 134 6.50 -6.34 8.14
C CYS A 134 5.61 -7.10 9.14
N ASN A 135 6.21 -8.08 9.86
CA ASN A 135 5.51 -8.79 10.91
C ASN A 135 5.28 -7.89 12.15
N LYS A 136 4.27 -8.20 12.96
CA LYS A 136 4.08 -7.58 14.28
C LYS A 136 5.04 -8.15 15.31
N SER A 137 5.13 -9.47 15.38
CA SER A 137 5.98 -10.24 16.30
C SER A 137 6.54 -11.50 15.65
N ILE A 138 5.74 -12.20 14.87
CA ILE A 138 6.12 -13.43 14.16
C ILE A 138 5.65 -13.33 12.70
N ALA A 139 6.32 -14.09 11.84
CA ALA A 139 5.91 -14.24 10.43
C ALA A 139 4.51 -14.85 10.36
N THR A 140 3.60 -14.16 9.67
CA THR A 140 2.17 -14.49 9.59
C THR A 140 1.71 -14.46 8.14
N PRO A 141 0.96 -15.47 7.65
CA PRO A 141 0.32 -15.39 6.35
C PRO A 141 -0.72 -14.26 6.35
N ILE A 142 -0.73 -13.49 5.26
CA ILE A 142 -1.68 -12.40 5.06
C ILE A 142 -2.21 -12.41 3.63
N ARG A 143 -3.41 -11.86 3.43
CA ARG A 143 -3.88 -11.38 2.14
C ARG A 143 -3.98 -9.87 2.17
N LYS A 144 -3.22 -9.23 1.31
CA LYS A 144 -3.27 -7.78 1.14
C LYS A 144 -3.67 -7.43 -0.29
N ILE A 145 -4.31 -6.29 -0.38
CA ILE A 145 -4.77 -5.72 -1.64
C ILE A 145 -4.07 -4.39 -1.81
N VAL A 146 -3.43 -4.18 -2.95
CA VAL A 146 -2.80 -2.89 -3.28
C VAL A 146 -3.54 -2.32 -4.47
N VAL A 147 -4.26 -1.21 -4.26
CA VAL A 147 -4.86 -0.45 -5.36
C VAL A 147 -3.89 0.63 -5.78
N LYS A 148 -3.49 0.58 -7.05
CA LYS A 148 -2.68 1.60 -7.70
C LYS A 148 -3.62 2.61 -8.37
N VAL A 149 -3.51 3.89 -8.00
CA VAL A 149 -4.27 4.99 -8.62
C VAL A 149 -3.27 5.96 -9.24
N ALA A 150 -3.37 6.17 -10.54
CA ALA A 150 -2.47 7.08 -11.25
C ALA A 150 -2.66 8.52 -10.73
N ILE A 151 -1.54 9.23 -10.52
CA ILE A 151 -1.56 10.63 -10.05
C ILE A 151 -2.29 11.55 -11.03
N ASP A 152 -2.21 11.25 -12.33
CA ASP A 152 -2.79 12.08 -13.40
C ASP A 152 -4.34 12.09 -13.41
N VAL A 153 -5.00 11.21 -12.66
CA VAL A 153 -6.46 11.15 -12.55
C VAL A 153 -7.03 11.65 -11.21
N LEU A 154 -6.19 12.24 -10.37
CA LEU A 154 -6.60 12.80 -9.07
C LEU A 154 -7.19 14.20 -9.17
#